data_32d282d21a744a387f2666ae16d7b221
#
_entry.id   32d282d21a744a387f2666ae16d7b221
#
_cell.length_a   1.000
_cell.length_b   1.000
_cell.length_c   1.000
_cell.angle_alpha   90.00
_cell.angle_beta   90.00
_cell.angle_gamma   90.00
#
_symmetry.space_group_name_H-M   'P 1'
#
loop_
_entity.id
_entity.type
_entity.pdbx_description
1 polymer ?
#
loop_
_entity_poly.entity_id
_entity_poly.type
_entity_poly.pdbx_seq_one_letter_code
_entity_poly.pdbx_strand_id
1 'polypeptide(L)'
;MTDSTYRPTLWAPGDWNAFFGFGTNILVNMLTLTALLRFVLKMPDALVFGRILPAVGLMMFLSTMYYAFLAYRLALKTGRSDVCALPSGISVPHMFIVTFVIMLPISLKTGDPEKGWQAGLVWVFFQSFILMIGGFIAPYIRRITPRAALLGTLAGVSVTFISMRPVLEMYMTPVIGLTCFAIIAVSWFGGVKYPKGIPAGLVAIIVGTAIAWGSNVVGLNYGGLSIENLRGAFAGFGFSVPLPAFNTVFSGFEFLGIILVTAIPFGIYDLVEAMDNVESAEAAGDAYPTTSVLTADGVVSLIGCLMGNPFINAVYIGHPGWKAMGGRIGYSAATGLMVIL
;
A
#
# COMPACT_ATOMS: atom_id res chain seq x y z
N MET A 1 7.20 25.16 27.22
CA MET A 1 5.99 24.80 28.00
C MET A 1 4.94 24.43 26.96
N THR A 2 4.66 23.15 26.76
CA THR A 2 3.58 22.69 25.89
C THR A 2 2.27 22.94 26.62
N ASP A 3 1.37 23.70 26.00
CA ASP A 3 0.02 23.92 26.51
C ASP A 3 -0.65 22.56 26.74
N SER A 4 -0.92 22.22 27.99
CA SER A 4 -1.40 20.90 28.42
C SER A 4 -2.85 20.59 27.98
N THR A 5 -3.46 21.46 27.17
CA THR A 5 -4.86 21.39 26.76
C THR A 5 -5.06 20.99 25.28
N TYR A 6 -4.02 21.00 24.42
CA TYR A 6 -4.19 20.64 23.02
C TYR A 6 -4.41 19.13 22.86
N ARG A 7 -5.57 18.78 22.28
CA ARG A 7 -5.88 17.40 21.87
C ARG A 7 -6.06 17.35 20.33
N PRO A 8 -5.24 16.60 19.61
CA PRO A 8 -5.42 16.43 18.17
C PRO A 8 -6.80 15.83 17.85
N THR A 9 -7.45 16.34 16.81
CA THR A 9 -8.67 15.73 16.29
C THR A 9 -8.34 14.43 15.55
N LEU A 10 -9.01 13.35 15.89
CA LEU A 10 -8.79 12.05 15.23
C LEU A 10 -9.35 12.01 13.81
N TRP A 11 -10.35 12.83 13.51
CA TRP A 11 -10.95 12.92 12.19
C TRP A 11 -11.14 14.38 11.78
N ALA A 12 -10.50 14.78 10.68
CA ALA A 12 -10.69 16.09 10.06
C ALA A 12 -11.55 15.97 8.80
N PRO A 13 -12.26 17.04 8.36
CA PRO A 13 -13.07 16.98 7.14
C PRO A 13 -12.29 16.55 5.89
N GLY A 14 -11.00 16.91 5.80
CA GLY A 14 -10.12 16.52 4.70
C GLY A 14 -9.72 15.04 4.70
N ASP A 15 -9.89 14.33 5.82
CA ASP A 15 -9.64 12.89 5.89
C ASP A 15 -10.55 12.09 4.94
N TRP A 16 -11.75 12.59 4.61
CA TRP A 16 -12.59 11.97 3.59
C TRP A 16 -11.95 12.01 2.20
N ASN A 17 -11.37 13.15 1.80
CA ASN A 17 -10.66 13.26 0.52
C ASN A 17 -9.44 12.35 0.47
N ALA A 18 -8.63 12.36 1.53
CA ALA A 18 -7.46 11.51 1.64
C ALA A 18 -7.84 10.01 1.69
N PHE A 19 -8.91 9.63 2.39
CA PHE A 19 -9.41 8.26 2.45
C PHE A 19 -9.87 7.76 1.07
N PHE A 20 -10.71 8.51 0.35
CA PHE A 20 -11.14 8.08 -0.98
C PHE A 20 -10.01 8.12 -2.02
N GLY A 21 -8.99 8.95 -1.84
CA GLY A 21 -7.77 8.90 -2.66
C GLY A 21 -6.89 7.71 -2.30
N PHE A 22 -6.43 7.65 -1.07
CA PHE A 22 -5.50 6.63 -0.60
C PHE A 22 -6.13 5.23 -0.50
N GLY A 23 -7.34 5.12 0.04
CA GLY A 23 -8.06 3.85 0.14
C GLY A 23 -8.33 3.23 -1.23
N THR A 24 -8.67 4.06 -2.25
CA THR A 24 -8.81 3.57 -3.63
C THR A 24 -7.48 3.06 -4.19
N ASN A 25 -6.37 3.75 -3.92
CA ASN A 25 -5.04 3.28 -4.31
C ASN A 25 -4.72 1.91 -3.68
N ILE A 26 -5.00 1.75 -2.39
CA ILE A 26 -4.83 0.48 -1.69
C ILE A 26 -5.72 -0.61 -2.29
N LEU A 27 -6.98 -0.31 -2.58
CA LEU A 27 -7.90 -1.27 -3.22
C LEU A 27 -7.36 -1.76 -4.57
N VAL A 28 -6.86 -0.85 -5.41
CA VAL A 28 -6.24 -1.20 -6.71
C VAL A 28 -5.03 -2.11 -6.50
N ASN A 29 -4.19 -1.84 -5.51
CA ASN A 29 -3.04 -2.69 -5.20
C ASN A 29 -3.47 -4.09 -4.72
N MET A 30 -4.52 -4.18 -3.90
CA MET A 30 -5.09 -5.47 -3.46
C MET A 30 -5.68 -6.27 -4.63
N LEU A 31 -6.38 -5.61 -5.57
CA LEU A 31 -6.88 -6.24 -6.79
C LEU A 31 -5.74 -6.73 -7.68
N THR A 32 -4.69 -5.92 -7.87
CA THR A 32 -3.49 -6.31 -8.62
C THR A 32 -2.80 -7.51 -7.98
N LEU A 33 -2.62 -7.47 -6.66
CA LEU A 33 -2.07 -8.59 -5.90
C LEU A 33 -2.87 -9.88 -6.09
N THR A 34 -4.19 -9.77 -5.95
CA THR A 34 -5.10 -10.91 -6.14
C THR A 34 -4.97 -11.48 -7.55
N ALA A 35 -4.89 -10.60 -8.56
CA ALA A 35 -4.68 -11.04 -9.95
C ALA A 35 -3.33 -11.75 -10.15
N LEU A 36 -2.25 -11.26 -9.56
CA LEU A 36 -0.94 -11.92 -9.60
C LEU A 36 -0.97 -13.31 -8.96
N LEU A 37 -1.58 -13.43 -7.79
CA LEU A 37 -1.68 -14.71 -7.08
C LEU A 37 -2.51 -15.75 -7.87
N ARG A 38 -3.67 -15.33 -8.39
CA ARG A 38 -4.62 -16.24 -9.05
C ARG A 38 -4.24 -16.58 -10.50
N PHE A 39 -3.86 -15.56 -11.28
CA PHE A 39 -3.71 -15.72 -12.73
C PHE A 39 -2.25 -15.95 -13.16
N VAL A 40 -1.29 -15.36 -12.45
CA VAL A 40 0.14 -15.54 -12.76
C VAL A 40 0.70 -16.76 -12.02
N LEU A 41 0.54 -16.80 -10.70
CA LEU A 41 1.04 -17.89 -9.85
C LEU A 41 0.11 -19.11 -9.82
N LYS A 42 -1.14 -18.96 -10.32
CA LYS A 42 -2.17 -20.01 -10.34
C LYS A 42 -2.43 -20.66 -8.98
N MET A 43 -2.36 -19.84 -7.94
CA MET A 43 -2.62 -20.30 -6.56
C MET A 43 -4.11 -20.64 -6.37
N PRO A 44 -4.42 -21.68 -5.59
CA PRO A 44 -5.80 -22.02 -5.25
C PRO A 44 -6.49 -20.88 -4.48
N ASP A 45 -7.77 -20.65 -4.77
CA ASP A 45 -8.56 -19.60 -4.11
C ASP A 45 -8.58 -19.74 -2.58
N ALA A 46 -8.60 -20.96 -2.06
CA ALA A 46 -8.52 -21.22 -0.62
C ALA A 46 -7.21 -20.72 0.01
N LEU A 47 -6.10 -20.75 -0.72
CA LEU A 47 -4.83 -20.20 -0.26
C LEU A 47 -4.84 -18.67 -0.35
N VAL A 48 -5.31 -18.13 -1.48
CA VAL A 48 -5.34 -16.67 -1.72
C VAL A 48 -6.25 -15.98 -0.72
N PHE A 49 -7.53 -16.35 -0.68
CA PHE A 49 -8.55 -15.69 0.14
C PHE A 49 -8.57 -16.18 1.60
N GLY A 50 -8.19 -17.44 1.85
CA GLY A 50 -8.21 -18.00 3.18
C GLY A 50 -6.93 -17.80 3.99
N ARG A 51 -5.80 -17.47 3.35
CA ARG A 51 -4.51 -17.38 4.04
C ARG A 51 -3.76 -16.08 3.73
N ILE A 52 -3.48 -15.81 2.44
CA ILE A 52 -2.58 -14.73 2.05
C ILE A 52 -3.26 -13.36 2.26
N LEU A 53 -4.43 -13.13 1.68
CA LEU A 53 -5.10 -11.84 1.77
C LEU A 53 -5.48 -11.44 3.21
N PRO A 54 -5.97 -12.34 4.09
CA PRO A 54 -6.18 -11.99 5.49
C PRO A 54 -4.91 -11.57 6.22
N ALA A 55 -3.77 -12.25 5.95
CA ALA A 55 -2.47 -11.88 6.53
C ALA A 55 -1.95 -10.54 6.01
N VAL A 56 -2.18 -10.24 4.74
CA VAL A 56 -1.92 -8.93 4.12
C VAL A 56 -2.77 -7.84 4.78
N GLY A 57 -4.08 -8.08 4.95
CA GLY A 57 -4.99 -7.15 5.61
C GLY A 57 -4.56 -6.85 7.05
N LEU A 58 -4.17 -7.87 7.81
CA LEU A 58 -3.64 -7.70 9.17
C LEU A 58 -2.37 -6.83 9.19
N MET A 59 -1.41 -7.12 8.32
CA MET A 59 -0.18 -6.33 8.21
C MET A 59 -0.49 -4.86 7.93
N MET A 60 -1.33 -4.59 6.94
CA MET A 60 -1.69 -3.22 6.57
C MET A 60 -2.49 -2.50 7.67
N PHE A 61 -3.40 -3.20 8.35
CA PHE A 61 -4.10 -2.66 9.50
C PHE A 61 -3.15 -2.23 10.61
N LEU A 62 -2.22 -3.10 11.00
CA LEU A 62 -1.23 -2.80 12.04
C LEU A 62 -0.36 -1.60 11.65
N SER A 63 0.09 -1.55 10.42
CA SER A 63 0.92 -0.47 9.87
C SER A 63 0.18 0.87 9.89
N THR A 64 -1.01 0.94 9.30
CA THR A 64 -1.78 2.18 9.21
C THR A 64 -2.21 2.70 10.57
N MET A 65 -2.56 1.82 11.51
CA MET A 65 -2.85 2.19 12.90
C MET A 65 -1.61 2.74 13.61
N TYR A 66 -0.46 2.14 13.40
CA TYR A 66 0.79 2.64 13.96
C TYR A 66 1.14 4.03 13.43
N TYR A 67 0.98 4.28 12.14
CA TYR A 67 1.26 5.60 11.58
C TYR A 67 0.23 6.67 11.97
N ALA A 68 -1.03 6.29 12.14
CA ALA A 68 -2.03 7.16 12.76
C ALA A 68 -1.63 7.53 14.20
N PHE A 69 -1.13 6.56 14.97
CA PHE A 69 -0.61 6.79 16.32
C PHE A 69 0.65 7.69 16.33
N LEU A 70 1.59 7.47 15.42
CA LEU A 70 2.77 8.35 15.29
C LEU A 70 2.38 9.79 14.95
N ALA A 71 1.42 9.97 14.04
CA ALA A 71 0.91 11.30 13.69
C ALA A 71 0.23 11.97 14.89
N TYR A 72 -0.57 11.23 15.64
CA TYR A 72 -1.18 11.71 16.87
C TYR A 72 -0.13 12.16 17.88
N ARG A 73 0.91 11.36 18.10
CA ARG A 73 2.02 11.73 18.98
C ARG A 73 2.79 12.96 18.51
N LEU A 74 3.03 13.07 17.19
CA LEU A 74 3.70 14.23 16.61
C LEU A 74 2.86 15.49 16.78
N ALA A 75 1.55 15.40 16.55
CA ALA A 75 0.62 16.51 16.76
C ALA A 75 0.59 16.97 18.22
N LEU A 76 0.54 16.03 19.18
CA LEU A 76 0.64 16.34 20.61
C LEU A 76 1.96 17.05 20.97
N LYS A 77 3.08 16.54 20.45
CA LYS A 77 4.41 17.08 20.76
C LYS A 77 4.62 18.47 20.19
N THR A 78 4.04 18.75 19.02
CA THR A 78 4.25 20.01 18.29
C THR A 78 3.14 21.04 18.52
N GLY A 79 2.01 20.66 19.10
CA GLY A 79 0.82 21.51 19.22
C GLY A 79 0.16 21.84 17.88
N ARG A 80 0.48 21.11 16.80
CA ARG A 80 0.04 21.39 15.42
C ARG A 80 -1.21 20.60 15.07
N SER A 81 -2.16 21.25 14.39
CA SER A 81 -3.40 20.65 13.89
C SER A 81 -3.31 20.13 12.45
N ASP A 82 -2.21 20.40 11.75
CA ASP A 82 -2.01 20.07 10.33
C ASP A 82 -1.13 18.84 10.10
N VAL A 83 -0.77 18.10 11.14
CA VAL A 83 0.02 16.87 11.03
C VAL A 83 -0.79 15.80 10.30
N CYS A 84 -0.17 15.19 9.29
CA CYS A 84 -0.75 14.15 8.46
C CYS A 84 -0.06 12.80 8.72
N ALA A 85 -0.81 11.72 8.88
CA ALA A 85 -0.24 10.39 9.04
C ALA A 85 0.55 9.96 7.80
N LEU A 86 1.57 9.13 7.99
CA LEU A 86 2.28 8.50 6.87
C LEU A 86 1.35 7.50 6.18
N PRO A 87 1.23 7.54 4.85
CA PRO A 87 0.55 6.49 4.10
C PRO A 87 1.41 5.22 4.10
N SER A 88 0.82 4.04 4.23
CA SER A 88 1.56 2.78 4.17
C SER A 88 0.73 1.63 3.65
N GLY A 89 1.39 0.63 3.10
CA GLY A 89 0.76 -0.58 2.58
C GLY A 89 1.79 -1.52 1.98
N ILE A 90 1.36 -2.39 1.08
CA ILE A 90 2.25 -3.33 0.39
C ILE A 90 3.20 -2.55 -0.53
N SER A 91 4.52 -2.77 -0.43
CA SER A 91 5.46 -2.20 -1.41
C SER A 91 5.15 -2.74 -2.82
N VAL A 92 4.72 -1.83 -3.70
CA VAL A 92 4.32 -2.20 -5.07
C VAL A 92 5.50 -2.74 -5.89
N PRO A 93 6.70 -2.12 -5.89
CA PRO A 93 7.86 -2.69 -6.58
C PRO A 93 8.17 -4.11 -6.09
N HIS A 94 8.18 -4.31 -4.78
CA HIS A 94 8.47 -5.62 -4.18
C HIS A 94 7.41 -6.66 -4.47
N MET A 95 6.15 -6.29 -4.54
CA MET A 95 5.07 -7.17 -4.93
C MET A 95 5.35 -7.82 -6.29
N PHE A 96 5.80 -7.04 -7.27
CA PHE A 96 6.18 -7.56 -8.58
C PHE A 96 7.47 -8.37 -8.53
N ILE A 97 8.48 -7.89 -7.81
CA ILE A 97 9.79 -8.56 -7.71
C ILE A 97 9.64 -9.93 -7.05
N VAL A 98 9.03 -10.02 -5.87
CA VAL A 98 8.86 -11.31 -5.18
C VAL A 98 8.03 -12.28 -6.03
N THR A 99 6.99 -11.76 -6.71
CA THR A 99 6.14 -12.59 -7.57
C THR A 99 6.91 -13.16 -8.77
N PHE A 100 7.62 -12.32 -9.53
CA PHE A 100 8.24 -12.74 -10.80
C PHE A 100 9.66 -13.27 -10.65
N VAL A 101 10.41 -12.87 -9.63
CA VAL A 101 11.81 -13.27 -9.45
C VAL A 101 11.96 -14.45 -8.49
N ILE A 102 11.04 -14.60 -7.53
CA ILE A 102 11.12 -15.65 -6.50
C ILE A 102 9.99 -16.66 -6.66
N MET A 103 8.73 -16.22 -6.47
CA MET A 103 7.60 -17.14 -6.35
C MET A 103 7.32 -17.88 -7.67
N LEU A 104 7.26 -17.16 -8.79
CA LEU A 104 6.94 -17.77 -10.10
C LEU A 104 8.01 -18.76 -10.56
N PRO A 105 9.32 -18.45 -10.57
CA PRO A 105 10.35 -19.41 -10.97
C PRO A 105 10.36 -20.68 -10.12
N ILE A 106 10.15 -20.55 -8.81
CA ILE A 106 10.12 -21.69 -7.89
C ILE A 106 8.86 -22.51 -8.14
N SER A 107 7.69 -21.87 -8.28
CA SER A 107 6.44 -22.56 -8.62
C SER A 107 6.54 -23.34 -9.93
N LEU A 108 7.14 -22.75 -10.97
CA LEU A 108 7.33 -23.42 -12.27
C LEU A 108 8.33 -24.58 -12.18
N LYS A 109 9.43 -24.40 -11.43
CA LYS A 109 10.47 -25.44 -11.27
C LYS A 109 9.97 -26.65 -10.48
N THR A 110 9.15 -26.40 -9.46
CA THR A 110 8.63 -27.46 -8.58
C THR A 110 7.30 -28.03 -9.05
N GLY A 111 6.59 -27.31 -9.93
CA GLY A 111 5.22 -27.64 -10.32
C GLY A 111 4.19 -27.36 -9.22
N ASP A 112 4.58 -26.66 -8.13
CA ASP A 112 3.76 -26.44 -6.95
C ASP A 112 3.73 -24.94 -6.57
N PRO A 113 2.59 -24.25 -6.70
CA PRO A 113 2.44 -22.86 -6.28
C PRO A 113 2.68 -22.61 -4.78
N GLU A 114 2.43 -23.63 -3.91
CA GLU A 114 2.69 -23.47 -2.47
C GLU A 114 4.18 -23.36 -2.18
N LYS A 115 5.03 -24.02 -2.95
CA LYS A 115 6.49 -23.87 -2.85
C LYS A 115 6.94 -22.44 -3.18
N GLY A 116 6.32 -21.83 -4.19
CA GLY A 116 6.52 -20.42 -4.49
C GLY A 116 6.12 -19.52 -3.32
N TRP A 117 4.95 -19.76 -2.70
CA TRP A 117 4.50 -19.05 -1.53
C TRP A 117 5.47 -19.20 -0.34
N GLN A 118 5.92 -20.41 -0.03
CA GLN A 118 6.90 -20.69 1.00
C GLN A 118 8.19 -19.88 0.80
N ALA A 119 8.69 -19.85 -0.44
CA ALA A 119 9.88 -19.07 -0.78
C ALA A 119 9.67 -17.56 -0.65
N GLY A 120 8.49 -17.05 -1.05
CA GLY A 120 8.11 -15.65 -0.84
C GLY A 120 8.07 -15.25 0.63
N LEU A 121 7.56 -16.14 1.51
CA LEU A 121 7.57 -15.91 2.96
C LEU A 121 9.00 -15.78 3.51
N VAL A 122 9.92 -16.66 3.13
CA VAL A 122 11.32 -16.59 3.58
C VAL A 122 11.99 -15.32 3.05
N TRP A 123 11.69 -14.91 1.83
CA TRP A 123 12.22 -13.68 1.26
C TRP A 123 11.81 -12.45 2.09
N VAL A 124 10.51 -12.32 2.43
CA VAL A 124 10.02 -11.24 3.29
C VAL A 124 10.56 -11.36 4.71
N PHE A 125 10.72 -12.57 5.24
CA PHE A 125 11.33 -12.81 6.53
C PHE A 125 12.70 -12.13 6.65
N PHE A 126 13.60 -12.35 5.70
CA PHE A 126 14.92 -11.72 5.70
C PHE A 126 14.84 -10.21 5.50
N GLN A 127 14.00 -9.73 4.61
CA GLN A 127 13.84 -8.29 4.39
C GLN A 127 13.29 -7.57 5.62
N SER A 128 12.40 -8.19 6.38
CA SER A 128 11.90 -7.63 7.63
C SER A 128 13.03 -7.36 8.63
N PHE A 129 14.01 -8.26 8.75
CA PHE A 129 15.19 -8.03 9.59
C PHE A 129 16.11 -6.94 9.03
N ILE A 130 16.29 -6.87 7.71
CA ILE A 130 17.07 -5.80 7.08
C ILE A 130 16.48 -4.43 7.40
N LEU A 131 15.13 -4.28 7.31
CA LEU A 131 14.47 -3.04 7.67
C LEU A 131 14.59 -2.72 9.17
N MET A 132 14.37 -3.70 10.04
CA MET A 132 14.50 -3.49 11.49
C MET A 132 15.91 -3.03 11.88
N ILE A 133 16.95 -3.72 11.40
CA ILE A 133 18.34 -3.38 11.68
C ILE A 133 18.72 -2.07 10.96
N GLY A 134 18.34 -1.96 9.71
CA GLY A 134 18.59 -0.78 8.88
C GLY A 134 17.97 0.49 9.45
N GLY A 135 16.85 0.37 10.16
CA GLY A 135 16.21 1.50 10.85
C GLY A 135 17.15 2.21 11.85
N PHE A 136 18.10 1.53 12.43
CA PHE A 136 19.11 2.14 13.33
C PHE A 136 20.25 2.81 12.55
N ILE A 137 20.54 2.36 11.35
CA ILE A 137 21.61 2.89 10.50
C ILE A 137 21.09 4.02 9.61
N ALA A 138 19.83 3.96 9.22
CA ALA A 138 19.18 4.91 8.31
C ALA A 138 19.30 6.38 8.69
N PRO A 139 19.16 6.81 9.97
CA PRO A 139 19.35 8.21 10.34
C PRO A 139 20.75 8.73 10.04
N TYR A 140 21.77 7.88 10.16
CA TYR A 140 23.15 8.23 9.80
C TYR A 140 23.31 8.38 8.29
N ILE A 141 22.82 7.40 7.50
CA ILE A 141 22.83 7.46 6.03
C ILE A 141 22.10 8.71 5.55
N ARG A 142 20.91 8.97 6.07
CA ARG A 142 20.09 10.14 5.72
C ARG A 142 20.81 11.47 6.01
N ARG A 143 21.59 11.53 7.07
CA ARG A 143 22.37 12.73 7.43
C ARG A 143 23.50 13.03 6.44
N ILE A 144 24.14 12.02 5.86
CA ILE A 144 25.25 12.18 4.91
C ILE A 144 24.78 12.23 3.46
N THR A 145 23.54 11.84 3.17
CA THR A 145 22.97 11.84 1.82
C THR A 145 22.27 13.18 1.56
N PRO A 146 22.59 13.89 0.47
CA PRO A 146 21.88 15.12 0.12
C PRO A 146 20.38 14.89 -0.07
N ARG A 147 19.55 15.77 0.48
CA ARG A 147 18.07 15.73 0.33
C ARG A 147 17.65 15.60 -1.12
N ALA A 148 18.30 16.31 -2.04
CA ALA A 148 17.99 16.26 -3.47
C ALA A 148 18.21 14.86 -4.07
N ALA A 149 19.19 14.09 -3.57
CA ALA A 149 19.41 12.72 -4.03
C ALA A 149 18.27 11.81 -3.60
N LEU A 150 17.86 11.85 -2.32
CA LEU A 150 16.75 11.07 -1.78
C LEU A 150 15.44 11.38 -2.52
N LEU A 151 15.09 12.67 -2.63
CA LEU A 151 13.86 13.08 -3.32
C LEU A 151 13.91 12.83 -4.84
N GLY A 152 15.10 12.85 -5.45
CA GLY A 152 15.28 12.51 -6.85
C GLY A 152 15.05 11.02 -7.14
N THR A 153 15.55 10.14 -6.28
CA THR A 153 15.28 8.70 -6.33
C THR A 153 13.77 8.43 -6.20
N LEU A 154 13.13 9.07 -5.22
CA LEU A 154 11.69 8.99 -5.00
C LEU A 154 10.88 9.41 -6.23
N ALA A 155 11.30 10.50 -6.90
CA ALA A 155 10.65 10.96 -8.13
C ALA A 155 10.77 9.93 -9.27
N GLY A 156 11.96 9.30 -9.42
CA GLY A 156 12.19 8.25 -10.41
C GLY A 156 11.28 7.04 -10.20
N VAL A 157 11.19 6.55 -8.97
CA VAL A 157 10.29 5.44 -8.58
C VAL A 157 8.83 5.83 -8.82
N SER A 158 8.43 7.05 -8.44
CA SER A 158 7.06 7.55 -8.63
C SER A 158 6.65 7.57 -10.09
N VAL A 159 7.51 8.05 -10.98
CA VAL A 159 7.23 8.10 -12.43
C VAL A 159 7.15 6.68 -13.00
N THR A 160 8.13 5.83 -12.71
CA THR A 160 8.27 4.52 -13.34
C THR A 160 7.22 3.52 -12.89
N PHE A 161 7.04 3.36 -11.57
CA PHE A 161 6.20 2.29 -11.02
C PHE A 161 4.79 2.75 -10.63
N ILE A 162 4.63 4.03 -10.23
CA ILE A 162 3.36 4.50 -9.67
C ILE A 162 2.52 5.26 -10.69
N SER A 163 3.14 6.12 -11.52
CA SER A 163 2.40 6.97 -12.45
C SER A 163 2.25 6.35 -13.85
N MET A 164 3.29 5.76 -14.40
CA MET A 164 3.31 5.26 -15.78
C MET A 164 2.22 4.21 -16.02
N ARG A 165 2.11 3.22 -15.14
CA ARG A 165 1.15 2.12 -15.30
C ARG A 165 -0.30 2.59 -15.25
N PRO A 166 -0.78 3.33 -14.23
CA PRO A 166 -2.13 3.88 -14.23
C PRO A 166 -2.44 4.79 -15.44
N VAL A 167 -1.45 5.56 -15.91
CA VAL A 167 -1.62 6.37 -17.13
C VAL A 167 -1.90 5.47 -18.33
N LEU A 168 -1.13 4.41 -18.53
CA LEU A 168 -1.38 3.46 -19.62
C LEU A 168 -2.76 2.78 -19.49
N GLU A 169 -3.15 2.38 -18.28
CA GLU A 169 -4.46 1.77 -18.01
C GLU A 169 -5.62 2.73 -18.30
N MET A 170 -5.48 4.03 -18.03
CA MET A 170 -6.48 5.05 -18.40
C MET A 170 -6.77 5.07 -19.93
N TYR A 171 -5.75 4.83 -20.75
CA TYR A 171 -5.90 4.80 -22.21
C TYR A 171 -6.44 3.46 -22.74
N MET A 172 -6.48 2.41 -21.96
CA MET A 172 -7.13 1.14 -22.36
C MET A 172 -8.66 1.26 -22.44
N THR A 173 -9.25 2.06 -21.55
CA THR A 173 -10.69 2.41 -21.56
C THR A 173 -10.85 3.92 -21.40
N PRO A 174 -10.54 4.71 -22.43
CA PRO A 174 -10.37 6.16 -22.30
C PRO A 174 -11.63 6.89 -21.83
N VAL A 175 -12.81 6.41 -22.21
CA VAL A 175 -14.08 7.00 -21.79
C VAL A 175 -14.22 6.98 -20.26
N ILE A 176 -13.83 5.89 -19.59
CA ILE A 176 -13.87 5.79 -18.14
C ILE A 176 -12.64 6.49 -17.56
N GLY A 177 -11.44 6.10 -18.01
CA GLY A 177 -10.19 6.54 -17.42
C GLY A 177 -9.98 8.05 -17.49
N LEU A 178 -10.17 8.66 -18.66
CA LEU A 178 -10.01 10.10 -18.84
C LEU A 178 -11.11 10.91 -18.15
N THR A 179 -12.34 10.39 -18.09
CA THR A 179 -13.42 11.04 -17.33
C THR A 179 -13.10 11.06 -15.83
N CYS A 180 -12.69 9.93 -15.26
CA CYS A 180 -12.29 9.86 -13.86
C CYS A 180 -11.06 10.75 -13.57
N PHE A 181 -10.08 10.75 -14.47
CA PHE A 181 -8.92 11.63 -14.36
C PHE A 181 -9.32 13.11 -14.41
N ALA A 182 -10.22 13.50 -15.31
CA ALA A 182 -10.70 14.89 -15.41
C ALA A 182 -11.41 15.32 -14.11
N ILE A 183 -12.25 14.46 -13.51
CA ILE A 183 -12.92 14.73 -12.23
C ILE A 183 -11.90 15.04 -11.13
N ILE A 184 -10.86 14.22 -11.02
CA ILE A 184 -9.80 14.39 -10.03
C ILE A 184 -8.97 15.65 -10.34
N ALA A 185 -8.53 15.84 -11.58
CA ALA A 185 -7.68 16.95 -11.98
C ALA A 185 -8.38 18.31 -11.76
N VAL A 186 -9.65 18.43 -12.14
CA VAL A 186 -10.45 19.64 -11.94
C VAL A 186 -10.63 19.96 -10.45
N SER A 187 -10.81 18.94 -9.61
CA SER A 187 -10.96 19.16 -8.18
C SER A 187 -9.63 19.50 -7.50
N TRP A 188 -8.58 18.72 -7.72
CA TRP A 188 -7.32 18.86 -6.97
C TRP A 188 -6.45 20.01 -7.49
N PHE A 189 -6.35 20.18 -8.80
CA PHE A 189 -5.54 21.23 -9.41
C PHE A 189 -6.36 22.47 -9.78
N GLY A 190 -7.63 22.28 -10.20
CA GLY A 190 -8.54 23.37 -10.51
C GLY A 190 -9.25 23.98 -9.31
N GLY A 191 -9.13 23.37 -8.12
CA GLY A 191 -9.73 23.87 -6.87
C GLY A 191 -11.26 23.77 -6.82
N VAL A 192 -11.89 23.05 -7.74
CA VAL A 192 -13.35 22.90 -7.78
C VAL A 192 -13.81 21.97 -6.67
N LYS A 193 -14.76 22.45 -5.85
CA LYS A 193 -15.39 21.68 -4.79
C LYS A 193 -16.72 21.13 -5.26
N TYR A 194 -16.92 19.84 -5.06
CA TYR A 194 -18.22 19.22 -5.35
C TYR A 194 -19.27 19.59 -4.29
N PRO A 195 -20.58 19.58 -4.66
CA PRO A 195 -21.66 19.96 -3.76
C PRO A 195 -21.58 19.19 -2.42
N LYS A 196 -21.90 19.87 -1.31
CA LYS A 196 -21.87 19.32 0.05
C LYS A 196 -20.52 18.76 0.50
N GLY A 197 -19.42 19.12 -0.17
CA GLY A 197 -18.07 18.65 0.17
C GLY A 197 -17.81 17.19 -0.17
N ILE A 198 -18.55 16.61 -1.14
CA ILE A 198 -18.32 15.23 -1.60
C ILE A 198 -16.88 15.08 -2.09
N PRO A 199 -16.13 14.07 -1.63
CA PRO A 199 -14.75 13.82 -2.08
C PRO A 199 -14.66 13.53 -3.58
N ALA A 200 -13.69 14.14 -4.27
CA ALA A 200 -13.48 13.93 -5.69
C ALA A 200 -13.25 12.45 -6.06
N GLY A 201 -12.54 11.71 -5.21
CA GLY A 201 -12.34 10.26 -5.39
C GLY A 201 -13.65 9.48 -5.39
N LEU A 202 -14.58 9.84 -4.50
CA LEU A 202 -15.92 9.21 -4.48
C LEU A 202 -16.72 9.55 -5.73
N VAL A 203 -16.67 10.81 -6.19
CA VAL A 203 -17.32 11.22 -7.45
C VAL A 203 -16.76 10.42 -8.64
N ALA A 204 -15.44 10.26 -8.72
CA ALA A 204 -14.78 9.48 -9.78
C ALA A 204 -15.22 8.01 -9.76
N ILE A 205 -15.31 7.39 -8.57
CA ILE A 205 -15.80 6.01 -8.41
C ILE A 205 -17.25 5.89 -8.91
N ILE A 206 -18.14 6.77 -8.45
CA ILE A 206 -19.56 6.72 -8.82
C ILE A 206 -19.73 6.92 -10.33
N VAL A 207 -19.09 7.96 -10.91
CA VAL A 207 -19.21 8.27 -12.34
C VAL A 207 -18.57 7.18 -13.19
N GLY A 208 -17.37 6.72 -12.84
CA GLY A 208 -16.69 5.64 -13.56
C GLY A 208 -17.50 4.34 -13.56
N THR A 209 -18.08 3.97 -12.41
CA THR A 209 -18.98 2.81 -12.28
C THR A 209 -20.25 2.98 -13.10
N ALA A 210 -20.86 4.16 -13.08
CA ALA A 210 -22.05 4.45 -13.86
C ALA A 210 -21.77 4.35 -15.37
N ILE A 211 -20.63 4.85 -15.86
CA ILE A 211 -20.22 4.72 -17.27
C ILE A 211 -19.97 3.24 -17.60
N ALA A 212 -19.28 2.50 -16.75
CA ALA A 212 -18.99 1.08 -16.97
C ALA A 212 -20.27 0.24 -17.08
N TRP A 213 -21.25 0.41 -16.16
CA TRP A 213 -22.54 -0.26 -16.22
C TRP A 213 -23.40 0.24 -17.39
N GLY A 214 -23.42 1.56 -17.63
CA GLY A 214 -24.15 2.16 -18.75
C GLY A 214 -23.65 1.66 -20.11
N SER A 215 -22.35 1.38 -20.24
CA SER A 215 -21.77 0.81 -21.46
C SER A 215 -22.36 -0.55 -21.82
N ASN A 216 -22.73 -1.36 -20.82
CA ASN A 216 -23.36 -2.66 -21.05
C ASN A 216 -24.75 -2.52 -21.69
N VAL A 217 -25.49 -1.48 -21.31
CA VAL A 217 -26.84 -1.22 -21.86
C VAL A 217 -26.76 -0.90 -23.35
N VAL A 218 -25.68 -0.21 -23.78
CA VAL A 218 -25.46 0.15 -25.19
C VAL A 218 -24.60 -0.85 -25.95
N GLY A 219 -24.28 -2.01 -25.34
CA GLY A 219 -23.55 -3.10 -25.97
C GLY A 219 -22.03 -2.90 -26.11
N LEU A 220 -21.45 -1.87 -25.46
CA LEU A 220 -20.01 -1.57 -25.52
C LEU A 220 -19.17 -2.35 -24.49
N ASN A 221 -19.76 -2.76 -23.38
CA ASN A 221 -19.18 -3.60 -22.31
C ASN A 221 -17.77 -3.15 -21.84
N TYR A 222 -17.61 -1.90 -21.47
CA TYR A 222 -16.34 -1.34 -20.98
C TYR A 222 -15.98 -1.89 -19.61
N GLY A 223 -15.37 -2.93 -19.42
CA GLY A 223 -14.91 -3.42 -18.11
C GLY A 223 -15.43 -4.79 -17.73
N GLY A 224 -16.14 -5.50 -18.65
CA GLY A 224 -16.54 -6.89 -18.43
C GLY A 224 -17.48 -7.10 -17.23
N LEU A 225 -18.23 -6.06 -16.85
CA LEU A 225 -19.14 -6.13 -15.72
C LEU A 225 -20.36 -7.00 -16.06
N SER A 226 -20.68 -7.97 -15.20
CA SER A 226 -21.88 -8.77 -15.31
C SER A 226 -22.57 -8.94 -13.96
N ILE A 227 -23.89 -9.11 -13.96
CA ILE A 227 -24.64 -9.39 -12.73
C ILE A 227 -24.21 -10.75 -12.13
N GLU A 228 -23.81 -11.68 -12.97
CA GLU A 228 -23.33 -13.00 -12.54
C GLU A 228 -22.00 -12.86 -11.75
N ASN A 229 -21.04 -12.10 -12.28
CA ASN A 229 -19.78 -11.79 -11.59
C ASN A 229 -20.04 -11.08 -10.26
N LEU A 230 -21.00 -10.15 -10.24
CA LEU A 230 -21.37 -9.43 -9.02
C LEU A 230 -21.99 -10.38 -7.98
N ARG A 231 -22.88 -11.26 -8.38
CA ARG A 231 -23.47 -12.30 -7.49
C ARG A 231 -22.39 -13.27 -6.98
N GLY A 232 -21.46 -13.69 -7.84
CA GLY A 232 -20.32 -14.51 -7.45
C GLY A 232 -19.43 -13.82 -6.42
N ALA A 233 -19.16 -12.53 -6.59
CA ALA A 233 -18.40 -11.74 -5.64
C ALA A 233 -19.10 -11.65 -4.27
N PHE A 234 -20.42 -11.41 -4.25
CA PHE A 234 -21.20 -11.41 -3.00
C PHE A 234 -21.30 -12.78 -2.35
N ALA A 235 -21.40 -13.87 -3.13
CA ALA A 235 -21.43 -15.23 -2.60
C ALA A 235 -20.08 -15.64 -1.98
N GLY A 236 -18.96 -15.11 -2.51
CA GLY A 236 -17.62 -15.32 -1.96
C GLY A 236 -17.26 -14.33 -0.83
N PHE A 237 -18.14 -13.37 -0.52
CA PHE A 237 -17.88 -12.41 0.56
C PHE A 237 -17.89 -13.11 1.92
N GLY A 238 -16.77 -13.01 2.65
CA GLY A 238 -16.63 -13.62 3.97
C GLY A 238 -15.44 -13.06 4.72
N PHE A 239 -15.51 -13.11 6.03
CA PHE A 239 -14.40 -12.72 6.89
C PHE A 239 -13.51 -13.94 7.16
N SER A 240 -12.23 -13.84 6.79
CA SER A 240 -11.22 -14.87 7.06
C SER A 240 -10.23 -14.37 8.09
N VAL A 241 -10.09 -15.12 9.19
CA VAL A 241 -9.12 -14.78 10.25
C VAL A 241 -7.71 -15.16 9.78
N PRO A 242 -6.71 -14.28 9.90
CA PRO A 242 -5.31 -14.64 9.63
C PRO A 242 -4.88 -15.79 10.53
N LEU A 243 -4.27 -16.82 9.96
CA LEU A 243 -3.81 -18.01 10.69
C LEU A 243 -2.28 -18.08 10.66
N PRO A 244 -1.63 -18.45 11.78
CA PRO A 244 -0.18 -18.61 11.83
C PRO A 244 0.34 -19.56 10.75
N ALA A 245 1.46 -19.18 10.14
CA ALA A 245 2.11 -19.91 9.04
C ALA A 245 3.57 -20.27 9.35
N PHE A 246 3.91 -20.44 10.63
CA PHE A 246 5.30 -20.71 11.07
C PHE A 246 5.93 -21.88 10.33
N ASN A 247 5.24 -23.02 10.28
CA ASN A 247 5.75 -24.22 9.60
C ASN A 247 5.97 -23.95 8.10
N THR A 248 5.10 -23.17 7.47
CA THR A 248 5.21 -22.79 6.05
C THR A 248 6.43 -21.92 5.81
N VAL A 249 6.72 -20.96 6.69
CA VAL A 249 7.94 -20.15 6.63
C VAL A 249 9.16 -21.06 6.76
N PHE A 250 9.21 -21.94 7.77
CA PHE A 250 10.35 -22.85 7.94
C PHE A 250 10.56 -23.80 6.78
N SER A 251 9.50 -24.29 6.17
CA SER A 251 9.60 -25.13 4.95
C SER A 251 10.24 -24.39 3.77
N GLY A 252 10.04 -23.09 3.66
CA GLY A 252 10.62 -22.27 2.59
C GLY A 252 12.14 -22.09 2.68
N PHE A 253 12.76 -22.38 3.82
CA PHE A 253 14.21 -22.28 3.98
C PHE A 253 15.00 -23.23 3.07
N GLU A 254 14.37 -24.24 2.49
CA GLU A 254 14.99 -25.08 1.45
C GLU A 254 15.45 -24.26 0.23
N PHE A 255 14.85 -23.09 0.00
CA PHE A 255 15.17 -22.16 -1.12
C PHE A 255 16.16 -21.05 -0.71
N LEU A 256 16.73 -21.09 0.47
CA LEU A 256 17.54 -20.01 1.07
C LEU A 256 18.65 -19.50 0.14
N GLY A 257 19.36 -20.42 -0.55
CA GLY A 257 20.46 -20.06 -1.42
C GLY A 257 20.07 -19.14 -2.58
N ILE A 258 18.87 -19.35 -3.15
CA ILE A 258 18.35 -18.50 -4.24
C ILE A 258 17.78 -17.20 -3.65
N ILE A 259 17.14 -17.28 -2.50
CA ILE A 259 16.45 -16.15 -1.86
C ILE A 259 17.43 -15.07 -1.41
N LEU A 260 18.53 -15.42 -0.76
CA LEU A 260 19.50 -14.46 -0.21
C LEU A 260 20.15 -13.57 -1.28
N VAL A 261 20.37 -14.11 -2.48
CA VAL A 261 20.95 -13.37 -3.61
C VAL A 261 20.10 -12.14 -3.98
N THR A 262 18.79 -12.24 -3.81
CA THR A 262 17.85 -11.16 -4.13
C THR A 262 17.34 -10.44 -2.87
N ALA A 263 17.11 -11.13 -1.77
CA ALA A 263 16.55 -10.55 -0.56
C ALA A 263 17.44 -9.44 0.02
N ILE A 264 18.79 -9.60 -0.03
CA ILE A 264 19.70 -8.60 0.50
C ILE A 264 19.69 -7.31 -0.33
N PRO A 265 19.92 -7.33 -1.67
CA PRO A 265 19.86 -6.10 -2.47
C PRO A 265 18.51 -5.39 -2.40
N PHE A 266 17.41 -6.14 -2.46
CA PHE A 266 16.08 -5.53 -2.40
C PHE A 266 15.69 -5.06 -1.00
N GLY A 267 16.18 -5.68 0.06
CA GLY A 267 16.03 -5.16 1.42
C GLY A 267 16.78 -3.83 1.63
N ILE A 268 17.92 -3.65 0.98
CA ILE A 268 18.63 -2.36 0.96
C ILE A 268 17.83 -1.32 0.15
N TYR A 269 17.23 -1.73 -0.96
CA TYR A 269 16.35 -0.85 -1.74
C TYR A 269 15.16 -0.37 -0.90
N ASP A 270 14.47 -1.26 -0.17
CA ASP A 270 13.38 -0.90 0.75
C ASP A 270 13.81 0.09 1.81
N LEU A 271 15.00 -0.10 2.35
CA LEU A 271 15.56 0.82 3.33
C LEU A 271 15.71 2.24 2.76
N VAL A 272 16.20 2.35 1.51
CA VAL A 272 16.34 3.64 0.81
C VAL A 272 14.97 4.23 0.52
N GLU A 273 14.03 3.45 -0.03
CA GLU A 273 12.68 3.89 -0.34
C GLU A 273 11.96 4.43 0.91
N ALA A 274 12.07 3.74 2.04
CA ALA A 274 11.48 4.20 3.30
C ALA A 274 12.13 5.49 3.81
N MET A 275 13.46 5.65 3.68
CA MET A 275 14.15 6.91 4.02
C MET A 275 13.67 8.06 3.15
N ASP A 276 13.51 7.84 1.85
CA ASP A 276 13.04 8.84 0.88
C ASP A 276 11.62 9.33 1.23
N ASN A 277 10.76 8.40 1.64
CA ASN A 277 9.39 8.72 2.04
C ASN A 277 9.31 9.50 3.37
N VAL A 278 10.17 9.17 4.34
CA VAL A 278 10.29 9.96 5.58
C VAL A 278 10.83 11.36 5.29
N GLU A 279 11.80 11.48 4.37
CA GLU A 279 12.33 12.77 3.92
C GLU A 279 11.27 13.62 3.23
N SER A 280 10.45 13.00 2.40
CA SER A 280 9.31 13.67 1.73
C SER A 280 8.29 14.20 2.75
N ALA A 281 8.00 13.45 3.81
CA ALA A 281 7.11 13.89 4.88
C ALA A 281 7.71 15.07 5.67
N GLU A 282 9.01 15.04 5.96
CA GLU A 282 9.72 16.14 6.63
C GLU A 282 9.76 17.40 5.75
N ALA A 283 9.94 17.24 4.44
CA ALA A 283 9.86 18.35 3.49
C ALA A 283 8.46 19.02 3.48
N ALA A 284 7.40 18.25 3.77
CA ALA A 284 6.05 18.74 3.95
C ALA A 284 5.76 19.27 5.37
N GLY A 285 6.77 19.29 6.24
CA GLY A 285 6.71 19.82 7.60
C GLY A 285 6.38 18.82 8.70
N ASP A 286 6.29 17.50 8.38
CA ASP A 286 5.99 16.46 9.35
C ASP A 286 7.23 15.57 9.58
N ALA A 287 8.05 15.95 10.56
CA ALA A 287 9.29 15.25 10.90
C ALA A 287 9.03 13.99 11.74
N TYR A 288 9.00 12.84 11.08
CA TYR A 288 8.87 11.53 11.72
C TYR A 288 10.24 10.94 12.08
N PRO A 289 10.35 10.21 13.22
CA PRO A 289 11.59 9.53 13.57
C PRO A 289 11.88 8.38 12.60
N THR A 290 12.92 8.50 11.79
CA THR A 290 13.29 7.51 10.75
C THR A 290 13.42 6.09 11.33
N THR A 291 14.13 5.93 12.46
CA THR A 291 14.27 4.64 13.13
C THR A 291 12.92 4.01 13.46
N SER A 292 11.99 4.79 14.05
CA SER A 292 10.67 4.27 14.43
C SER A 292 9.84 3.84 13.23
N VAL A 293 9.94 4.56 12.12
CA VAL A 293 9.24 4.25 10.88
C VAL A 293 9.75 2.95 10.28
N LEU A 294 11.06 2.85 10.03
CA LEU A 294 11.65 1.68 9.37
C LEU A 294 11.57 0.42 10.24
N THR A 295 11.80 0.57 11.56
CA THR A 295 11.64 -0.56 12.49
C THR A 295 10.21 -1.06 12.51
N ALA A 296 9.23 -0.16 12.48
CA ALA A 296 7.82 -0.56 12.43
C ALA A 296 7.47 -1.28 11.12
N ASP A 297 7.96 -0.79 9.97
CA ASP A 297 7.75 -1.49 8.69
C ASP A 297 8.32 -2.91 8.73
N GLY A 298 9.51 -3.08 9.27
CA GLY A 298 10.10 -4.40 9.47
C GLY A 298 9.29 -5.30 10.41
N VAL A 299 8.85 -4.76 11.55
CA VAL A 299 8.06 -5.51 12.54
C VAL A 299 6.71 -5.95 11.98
N VAL A 300 5.96 -5.03 11.35
CA VAL A 300 4.64 -5.38 10.80
C VAL A 300 4.77 -6.34 9.61
N SER A 301 5.83 -6.21 8.80
CA SER A 301 6.14 -7.17 7.73
C SER A 301 6.45 -8.56 8.27
N LEU A 302 7.22 -8.64 9.36
CA LEU A 302 7.52 -9.90 10.02
C LEU A 302 6.24 -10.55 10.60
N ILE A 303 5.37 -9.76 11.25
CA ILE A 303 4.08 -10.25 11.73
C ILE A 303 3.24 -10.78 10.57
N GLY A 304 3.12 -10.01 9.49
CA GLY A 304 2.42 -10.43 8.29
C GLY A 304 2.99 -11.71 7.69
N CYS A 305 4.32 -11.82 7.58
CA CYS A 305 5.04 -13.00 7.11
C CYS A 305 4.70 -14.24 7.94
N LEU A 306 4.78 -14.13 9.26
CA LEU A 306 4.47 -15.23 10.18
C LEU A 306 2.99 -15.65 10.16
N MET A 307 2.11 -14.80 9.63
CA MET A 307 0.69 -15.09 9.35
C MET A 307 0.43 -15.56 7.91
N GLY A 308 1.45 -15.61 7.05
CA GLY A 308 1.35 -16.13 5.68
C GLY A 308 1.37 -15.08 4.57
N ASN A 309 1.70 -13.84 4.86
CA ASN A 309 1.85 -12.77 3.86
C ASN A 309 3.26 -12.76 3.24
N PRO A 310 3.43 -13.06 1.94
CA PRO A 310 4.72 -13.02 1.25
C PRO A 310 5.09 -11.65 0.68
N PHE A 311 4.50 -10.57 1.21
CA PHE A 311 4.73 -9.19 0.72
C PHE A 311 5.16 -8.28 1.87
N ILE A 312 6.10 -7.37 1.57
CA ILE A 312 6.63 -6.45 2.57
C ILE A 312 5.76 -5.19 2.68
N ASN A 313 5.67 -4.65 3.88
CA ASN A 313 5.08 -3.35 4.14
C ASN A 313 6.08 -2.24 3.82
N ALA A 314 5.59 -1.13 3.29
CA ALA A 314 6.39 0.07 3.08
C ALA A 314 5.57 1.34 3.38
N VAL A 315 6.25 2.38 3.83
CA VAL A 315 5.73 3.74 3.81
C VAL A 315 5.59 4.17 2.36
N TYR A 316 4.41 4.70 2.00
CA TYR A 316 4.11 5.10 0.64
C TYR A 316 4.55 6.52 0.32
N ILE A 317 4.86 6.72 -0.95
CA ILE A 317 4.98 8.01 -1.59
C ILE A 317 3.65 8.78 -1.51
N GLY A 318 3.73 10.11 -1.44
CA GLY A 318 2.55 10.95 -1.58
C GLY A 318 2.07 11.62 -0.30
N HIS A 319 2.77 11.47 0.83
CA HIS A 319 2.44 12.17 2.06
C HIS A 319 2.15 13.68 1.86
N PRO A 320 2.97 14.46 1.10
CA PRO A 320 2.67 15.87 0.84
C PRO A 320 1.32 16.07 0.14
N GLY A 321 0.97 15.19 -0.78
CA GLY A 321 -0.31 15.25 -1.50
C GLY A 321 -1.51 14.98 -0.58
N TRP A 322 -1.44 13.93 0.24
CA TRP A 322 -2.50 13.64 1.21
C TRP A 322 -2.68 14.76 2.22
N LYS A 323 -1.57 15.33 2.68
CA LYS A 323 -1.58 16.52 3.56
C LYS A 323 -2.21 17.73 2.89
N ALA A 324 -1.88 18.01 1.63
CA ALA A 324 -2.43 19.12 0.85
C ALA A 324 -3.95 18.98 0.62
N MET A 325 -4.45 17.74 0.48
CA MET A 325 -5.89 17.45 0.41
C MET A 325 -6.62 17.62 1.74
N GLY A 326 -5.93 17.95 2.81
CA GLY A 326 -6.48 18.11 4.15
C GLY A 326 -6.50 16.83 4.98
N GLY A 327 -5.89 15.75 4.50
CA GLY A 327 -5.69 14.51 5.27
C GLY A 327 -4.90 14.77 6.54
N ARG A 328 -5.28 14.12 7.63
CA ARG A 328 -4.65 14.25 8.95
C ARG A 328 -4.34 12.86 9.52
N ILE A 329 -5.03 12.45 10.55
CA ILE A 329 -4.81 11.18 11.25
C ILE A 329 -5.81 10.12 10.78
N GLY A 330 -7.06 10.53 10.59
CA GLY A 330 -8.20 9.64 10.42
C GLY A 330 -8.17 8.81 9.16
N TYR A 331 -7.70 9.36 8.04
CA TYR A 331 -7.70 8.65 6.77
C TYR A 331 -6.84 7.37 6.80
N SER A 332 -5.72 7.40 7.51
CA SER A 332 -4.83 6.23 7.66
C SER A 332 -5.53 5.12 8.44
N ALA A 333 -6.11 5.47 9.60
CA ALA A 333 -6.85 4.52 10.42
C ALA A 333 -8.07 3.93 9.68
N ALA A 334 -8.83 4.77 8.96
CA ALA A 334 -9.98 4.32 8.18
C ALA A 334 -9.56 3.36 7.05
N THR A 335 -8.44 3.63 6.39
CA THR A 335 -7.90 2.72 5.36
C THR A 335 -7.51 1.37 5.98
N GLY A 336 -6.89 1.36 7.15
CA GLY A 336 -6.59 0.12 7.87
C GLY A 336 -7.84 -0.69 8.21
N LEU A 337 -8.88 -0.04 8.68
CA LEU A 337 -10.17 -0.69 8.93
C LEU A 337 -10.80 -1.24 7.65
N MET A 338 -10.71 -0.52 6.54
CA MET A 338 -11.24 -0.98 5.25
C MET A 338 -10.56 -2.27 4.76
N VAL A 339 -9.26 -2.44 4.98
CA VAL A 339 -8.54 -3.61 4.44
C VAL A 339 -8.61 -4.85 5.31
N ILE A 340 -8.99 -4.73 6.57
CA ILE A 340 -9.15 -5.88 7.48
C ILE A 340 -10.58 -6.42 7.47
N LEU A 341 -11.55 -5.61 7.04
CA LEU A 341 -12.96 -6.00 6.88
C LEU A 341 -13.22 -6.66 5.54
#